data_7bd29a0a1d3be2340c0b99f00144a071
#
_entry.id   7bd29a0a1d3be2340c0b99f00144a071
#
_cell.length_a   1.000
_cell.length_b   1.000
_cell.length_c   1.000
_cell.angle_alpha   90.00
_cell.angle_beta   90.00
_cell.angle_gamma   90.00
#
_symmetry.space_group_name_H-M   'P 1'
#
loop_
_entity.id
_entity.type
_entity.pdbx_description
1 polymer ?
#
loop_
_entity_poly.entity_id
_entity_poly.type
_entity_poly.pdbx_seq_one_letter_code
_entity_poly.pdbx_strand_id
1 'polypeptide(L)'
;MDNILDLIPQRAPIVMIDEFLGFKGEISRSRLVVREDNIFVDDNTLSECGLIEHIAQSAAARVGYIFKSKDMPIPLGFIGSVNNFAISRHPAVGDDIITEIEIIQEVLSITLIEARCFINDEEIASCRMKIFLQQ
;
A
#
# COMPACT_ATOMS: atom_id res chain seq x y z
N MET A 1 13.32 13.47 -3.14
CA MET A 1 12.34 12.40 -2.83
C MET A 1 11.79 11.84 -4.13
N ASP A 2 11.64 10.54 -4.23
CA ASP A 2 11.12 9.93 -5.46
C ASP A 2 9.68 10.31 -5.70
N ASN A 3 9.34 10.55 -6.97
CA ASN A 3 7.95 10.67 -7.38
C ASN A 3 7.31 9.29 -7.23
N ILE A 4 6.13 9.22 -6.61
CA ILE A 4 5.45 7.94 -6.38
C ILE A 4 5.22 7.18 -7.69
N LEU A 5 4.97 7.89 -8.78
CA LEU A 5 4.72 7.24 -10.08
C LEU A 5 5.97 6.55 -10.64
N ASP A 6 7.15 6.88 -10.13
CA ASP A 6 8.38 6.19 -10.52
C ASP A 6 8.54 4.85 -9.81
N LEU A 7 7.77 4.60 -8.76
CA LEU A 7 7.87 3.42 -7.92
C LEU A 7 6.80 2.38 -8.22
N ILE A 8 5.68 2.76 -8.81
CA ILE A 8 4.53 1.89 -9.03
C ILE A 8 4.12 1.91 -10.51
N PRO A 9 3.51 0.80 -11.01
CA PRO A 9 3.03 0.76 -12.40
C PRO A 9 1.67 1.41 -12.59
N GLN A 10 0.87 1.54 -11.54
CA GLN A 10 -0.49 2.07 -11.64
C GLN A 10 -0.47 3.56 -12.03
N ARG A 11 -1.53 3.98 -12.75
CA ARG A 11 -1.71 5.37 -13.17
C ARG A 11 -3.14 5.81 -12.90
N ALA A 12 -3.37 7.13 -12.93
CA ALA A 12 -4.70 7.69 -12.71
C ALA A 12 -5.71 7.01 -13.64
N PRO A 13 -6.94 6.76 -13.18
CA PRO A 13 -7.52 7.19 -11.90
C PRO A 13 -7.33 6.22 -10.74
N ILE A 14 -6.55 5.14 -10.90
CA ILE A 14 -6.47 4.06 -9.91
C ILE A 14 -5.29 4.21 -8.94
N VAL A 15 -4.57 5.32 -8.98
CA VAL A 15 -3.47 5.53 -8.03
C VAL A 15 -4.04 5.74 -6.63
N MET A 16 -3.64 4.86 -5.70
CA MET A 16 -4.14 4.84 -4.34
C MET A 16 -3.03 5.02 -3.32
N ILE A 17 -1.97 5.74 -3.68
CA ILE A 17 -0.85 6.07 -2.80
C ILE A 17 -0.32 7.44 -3.23
N ASP A 18 -0.08 8.31 -2.25
CA ASP A 18 0.46 9.65 -2.54
C ASP A 18 1.96 9.71 -2.38
N GLU A 19 2.50 9.05 -1.34
CA GLU A 19 3.92 9.10 -1.04
C GLU A 19 4.40 7.80 -0.45
N PHE A 20 5.64 7.44 -0.81
CA PHE A 20 6.39 6.40 -0.10
C PHE A 20 7.28 7.12 0.91
N LEU A 21 7.07 6.88 2.19
CA LEU A 21 7.73 7.64 3.27
C LEU A 21 9.05 7.02 3.72
N GLY A 22 9.45 5.89 3.11
CA GLY A 22 10.70 5.23 3.45
C GLY A 22 10.53 4.17 4.51
N PHE A 23 11.62 3.88 5.20
CA PHE A 23 11.69 2.78 6.16
C PHE A 23 11.93 3.28 7.56
N LYS A 24 11.32 2.58 8.53
CA LYS A 24 11.67 2.67 9.94
C LYS A 24 12.09 1.26 10.34
N GLY A 25 13.43 1.03 10.41
CA GLY A 25 13.92 -0.33 10.52
C GLY A 25 13.59 -1.11 9.25
N GLU A 26 12.93 -2.24 9.39
CA GLU A 26 12.51 -3.06 8.25
C GLU A 26 11.08 -2.78 7.81
N ILE A 27 10.38 -1.88 8.51
CA ILE A 27 8.99 -1.55 8.21
C ILE A 27 8.97 -0.38 7.24
N SER A 28 8.28 -0.54 6.11
CA SER A 28 8.07 0.56 5.18
C SER A 28 6.78 1.29 5.51
N ARG A 29 6.73 2.57 5.16
CA ARG A 29 5.58 3.42 5.43
C ARG A 29 5.17 4.17 4.18
N SER A 30 3.87 4.30 3.99
CA SER A 30 3.26 4.96 2.83
C SER A 30 2.12 5.83 3.29
N ARG A 31 1.69 6.75 2.43
CA ARG A 31 0.67 7.74 2.76
C ARG A 31 -0.35 7.86 1.65
N LEU A 32 -1.62 8.00 2.03
CA LEU A 32 -2.72 8.36 1.14
C LEU A 32 -3.63 9.34 1.84
N VAL A 33 -3.87 10.50 1.22
CA VAL A 33 -4.91 11.41 1.65
C VAL A 33 -6.19 11.07 0.87
N VAL A 34 -7.29 10.84 1.58
CA VAL A 34 -8.56 10.49 0.95
C VAL A 34 -9.20 11.74 0.37
N ARG A 35 -9.35 11.80 -0.96
CA ARG A 35 -9.92 12.93 -1.67
C ARG A 35 -11.32 12.61 -2.16
N GLU A 36 -12.12 13.65 -2.31
CA GLU A 36 -13.51 13.52 -2.73
C GLU A 36 -13.65 12.88 -4.11
N ASP A 37 -12.71 13.14 -5.01
CA ASP A 37 -12.73 12.61 -6.38
C ASP A 37 -12.11 11.23 -6.53
N ASN A 38 -11.72 10.59 -5.42
CA ASN A 38 -11.15 9.24 -5.45
C ASN A 38 -12.23 8.25 -5.91
N ILE A 39 -11.88 7.38 -6.88
CA ILE A 39 -12.85 6.46 -7.49
C ILE A 39 -13.42 5.44 -6.51
N PHE A 40 -12.72 5.20 -5.38
CA PHE A 40 -13.17 4.26 -4.35
C PHE A 40 -13.94 4.94 -3.22
N VAL A 41 -14.18 6.25 -3.32
CA VAL A 41 -14.97 7.00 -2.34
C VAL A 41 -16.44 6.98 -2.75
N ASP A 42 -17.29 6.60 -1.81
CA ASP A 42 -18.74 6.63 -1.96
C ASP A 42 -19.33 7.12 -0.64
N ASP A 43 -20.25 8.06 -0.71
CA ASP A 43 -20.91 8.62 0.48
C ASP A 43 -19.88 9.12 1.51
N ASN A 44 -18.88 9.86 1.03
CA ASN A 44 -17.85 10.51 1.84
C ASN A 44 -16.90 9.53 2.55
N THR A 45 -16.93 8.23 2.24
CA THR A 45 -16.04 7.24 2.83
C THR A 45 -15.33 6.41 1.78
N LEU A 46 -14.11 5.97 2.13
CA LEU A 46 -13.32 5.10 1.30
C LEU A 46 -13.79 3.66 1.49
N SER A 47 -14.05 2.96 0.39
CA SER A 47 -14.49 1.56 0.44
C SER A 47 -13.35 0.65 0.90
N GLU A 48 -13.71 -0.56 1.35
CA GLU A 48 -12.72 -1.58 1.70
C GLU A 48 -11.85 -1.93 0.51
N CYS A 49 -12.42 -2.01 -0.69
CA CYS A 49 -11.65 -2.28 -1.91
C CYS A 49 -10.60 -1.20 -2.15
N GLY A 50 -10.94 0.05 -1.89
CA GLY A 50 -10.00 1.15 -2.03
C GLY A 50 -8.86 1.04 -1.03
N LEU A 51 -9.16 0.65 0.20
CA LEU A 51 -8.14 0.48 1.22
C LEU A 51 -7.20 -0.69 0.87
N ILE A 52 -7.76 -1.80 0.38
CA ILE A 52 -6.97 -2.94 -0.06
C ILE A 52 -6.06 -2.56 -1.22
N GLU A 53 -6.58 -1.79 -2.18
CA GLU A 53 -5.77 -1.32 -3.31
C GLU A 53 -4.63 -0.42 -2.84
N HIS A 54 -4.91 0.46 -1.87
CA HIS A 54 -3.87 1.30 -1.25
C HIS A 54 -2.78 0.44 -0.61
N ILE A 55 -3.16 -0.61 0.12
CA ILE A 55 -2.19 -1.53 0.75
C ILE A 55 -1.33 -2.21 -0.32
N ALA A 56 -1.96 -2.70 -1.39
CA ALA A 56 -1.24 -3.35 -2.48
C ALA A 56 -0.25 -2.39 -3.13
N GLN A 57 -0.66 -1.15 -3.38
CA GLN A 57 0.23 -0.15 -3.97
C GLN A 57 1.33 0.28 -3.00
N SER A 58 1.06 0.27 -1.70
CA SER A 58 2.08 0.53 -0.68
C SER A 58 3.17 -0.54 -0.72
N ALA A 59 2.77 -1.80 -0.87
CA ALA A 59 3.73 -2.90 -1.03
C ALA A 59 4.49 -2.78 -2.35
N ALA A 60 3.81 -2.41 -3.43
CA ALA A 60 4.46 -2.19 -4.73
C ALA A 60 5.49 -1.06 -4.65
N ALA A 61 5.16 0.03 -3.98
CA ALA A 61 6.07 1.16 -3.81
C ALA A 61 7.31 0.77 -3.02
N ARG A 62 7.16 -0.09 -2.01
CA ARG A 62 8.29 -0.64 -1.25
C ARG A 62 9.25 -1.39 -2.17
N VAL A 63 8.71 -2.27 -3.01
CA VAL A 63 9.50 -3.02 -3.98
C VAL A 63 10.17 -2.07 -4.98
N GLY A 64 9.39 -1.12 -5.50
CA GLY A 64 9.89 -0.13 -6.45
C GLY A 64 11.06 0.67 -5.88
N TYR A 65 10.94 1.11 -4.64
CA TYR A 65 11.99 1.87 -3.99
C TYR A 65 13.28 1.03 -3.85
N ILE A 66 13.15 -0.23 -3.42
CA ILE A 66 14.31 -1.11 -3.23
C ILE A 66 15.02 -1.36 -4.56
N PHE A 67 14.28 -1.71 -5.63
CA PHE A 67 14.88 -2.01 -6.92
C PHE A 67 15.46 -0.75 -7.59
N LYS A 68 14.76 0.37 -7.48
CA LYS A 68 15.27 1.62 -8.03
C LYS A 68 16.56 2.06 -7.36
N SER A 69 16.67 1.87 -6.03
CA SER A 69 17.88 2.22 -5.30
C SER A 69 19.07 1.37 -5.70
N LYS A 70 18.83 0.20 -6.28
CA LYS A 70 19.87 -0.70 -6.80
C LYS A 70 20.08 -0.54 -8.31
N ASP A 71 19.41 0.45 -8.92
CA ASP A 71 19.44 0.69 -10.36
C ASP A 71 19.04 -0.56 -11.15
N MET A 72 18.00 -1.26 -10.67
CA MET A 72 17.48 -2.48 -11.28
C MET A 72 16.04 -2.26 -11.75
N PRO A 73 15.61 -2.98 -12.82
CA PRO A 73 14.22 -2.90 -13.26
C PRO A 73 13.28 -3.35 -12.15
N ILE A 74 12.15 -2.64 -12.03
CA ILE A 74 11.16 -2.92 -10.99
C ILE A 74 10.26 -4.06 -11.47
N PRO A 75 10.17 -5.20 -10.73
CA PRO A 75 9.29 -6.28 -11.13
C PRO A 75 7.82 -5.92 -10.88
N LEU A 76 6.91 -6.50 -11.67
CA LEU A 76 5.48 -6.39 -11.40
C LEU A 76 5.09 -7.33 -10.28
N GLY A 77 4.18 -6.87 -9.43
CA GLY A 77 3.63 -7.67 -8.35
C GLY A 77 2.15 -7.93 -8.55
N PHE A 78 1.70 -9.09 -8.12
CA PHE A 78 0.30 -9.48 -8.20
C PHE A 78 -0.18 -9.95 -6.84
N ILE A 79 -1.39 -9.53 -6.46
CA ILE A 79 -2.00 -9.99 -5.23
C ILE A 79 -2.45 -11.44 -5.42
N GLY A 80 -1.93 -12.35 -4.60
CA GLY A 80 -2.36 -13.74 -4.59
C GLY A 80 -3.49 -14.00 -3.62
N SER A 81 -3.47 -13.35 -2.46
CA SER A 81 -4.54 -13.46 -1.47
C SER A 81 -4.49 -12.32 -0.48
N VAL A 82 -5.66 -12.02 0.09
CA VAL A 82 -5.81 -11.08 1.20
C VAL A 82 -6.44 -11.86 2.34
N ASN A 83 -5.77 -11.92 3.48
CA ASN A 83 -6.21 -12.73 4.62
C ASN A 83 -6.32 -11.87 5.86
N ASN A 84 -7.25 -12.23 6.74
CA ASN A 84 -7.40 -11.61 8.05
C ASN A 84 -7.63 -10.11 7.95
N PHE A 85 -8.39 -9.68 6.95
CA PHE A 85 -8.72 -8.26 6.81
C PHE A 85 -9.65 -7.85 7.94
N ALA A 86 -9.21 -6.89 8.75
CA ALA A 86 -9.97 -6.34 9.86
C ALA A 86 -10.01 -4.83 9.70
N ILE A 87 -11.18 -4.24 9.91
CA ILE A 87 -11.36 -2.79 9.80
C ILE A 87 -12.24 -2.33 10.94
N SER A 88 -11.79 -1.32 11.69
CA SER A 88 -12.56 -0.76 12.79
C SER A 88 -13.41 0.44 12.35
N ARG A 89 -12.95 1.20 11.36
CA ARG A 89 -13.75 2.25 10.74
C ARG A 89 -13.24 2.54 9.35
N HIS A 90 -14.14 2.97 8.46
CA HIS A 90 -13.77 3.36 7.11
C HIS A 90 -13.17 4.77 7.11
N PRO A 91 -12.06 4.99 6.40
CA PRO A 91 -11.55 6.35 6.24
C PRO A 91 -12.57 7.25 5.55
N ALA A 92 -12.60 8.50 5.96
CA ALA A 92 -13.47 9.51 5.36
C ALA A 92 -12.66 10.49 4.52
N VAL A 93 -13.33 11.20 3.63
CA VAL A 93 -12.70 12.27 2.85
C VAL A 93 -12.01 13.24 3.80
N GLY A 94 -10.74 13.55 3.51
CA GLY A 94 -9.91 14.40 4.36
C GLY A 94 -8.98 13.63 5.29
N ASP A 95 -9.24 12.34 5.50
CA ASP A 95 -8.36 11.54 6.36
C ASP A 95 -7.02 11.28 5.67
N ASP A 96 -5.97 11.26 6.48
CA ASP A 96 -4.59 11.00 6.05
C ASP A 96 -4.22 9.62 6.57
N ILE A 97 -4.11 8.66 5.67
CA ILE A 97 -3.81 7.27 6.03
C ILE A 97 -2.31 7.04 5.95
N ILE A 98 -1.73 6.57 7.04
CA ILE A 98 -0.34 6.09 7.06
C ILE A 98 -0.40 4.56 7.17
N THR A 99 0.24 3.88 6.23
CA THR A 99 0.24 2.42 6.18
C THR A 99 1.64 1.88 6.37
N GLU A 100 1.76 0.93 7.28
CA GLU A 100 3.00 0.23 7.56
C GLU A 100 2.97 -1.16 6.94
N ILE A 101 4.04 -1.52 6.25
CA ILE A 101 4.21 -2.84 5.63
C ILE A 101 5.41 -3.53 6.26
N GLU A 102 5.19 -4.73 6.76
CA GLU A 102 6.24 -5.58 7.31
C GLU A 102 6.28 -6.90 6.54
N ILE A 103 7.48 -7.34 6.17
CA ILE A 103 7.65 -8.65 5.53
C ILE A 103 7.63 -9.71 6.62
N ILE A 104 6.69 -10.65 6.52
CA ILE A 104 6.57 -11.76 7.47
C ILE A 104 7.40 -12.94 6.98
N GLN A 105 7.33 -13.22 5.68
CA GLN A 105 8.04 -14.35 5.08
C GLN A 105 8.26 -14.09 3.61
N GLU A 106 9.41 -14.51 3.11
CA GLU A 106 9.73 -14.34 1.69
C GLU A 106 10.38 -15.63 1.20
N VAL A 107 9.75 -16.27 0.22
CA VAL A 107 10.21 -17.54 -0.35
C VAL A 107 10.11 -17.43 -1.86
N LEU A 108 11.26 -17.46 -2.55
CA LEU A 108 11.31 -17.34 -4.01
C LEU A 108 10.65 -16.03 -4.45
N SER A 109 9.63 -16.12 -5.31
CA SER A 109 8.91 -14.94 -5.81
C SER A 109 7.66 -14.62 -5.01
N ILE A 110 7.43 -15.31 -3.87
CA ILE A 110 6.26 -15.13 -3.03
C ILE A 110 6.64 -14.38 -1.77
N THR A 111 5.93 -13.29 -1.49
CA THR A 111 6.15 -12.48 -0.30
C THR A 111 4.86 -12.42 0.51
N LEU A 112 4.95 -12.75 1.80
CA LEU A 112 3.84 -12.59 2.74
C LEU A 112 4.12 -11.33 3.55
N ILE A 113 3.18 -10.39 3.50
CA ILE A 113 3.30 -9.13 4.25
C ILE A 113 2.19 -9.02 5.29
N GLU A 114 2.47 -8.24 6.32
CA GLU A 114 1.46 -7.74 7.23
C GLU A 114 1.36 -6.23 7.05
N ALA A 115 0.14 -5.73 6.87
CA ALA A 115 -0.13 -4.31 6.68
C ALA A 115 -0.99 -3.79 7.82
N ARG A 116 -0.66 -2.59 8.29
CA ARG A 116 -1.44 -1.87 9.30
C ARG A 116 -1.66 -0.45 8.82
N CYS A 117 -2.91 -0.01 8.88
CA CYS A 117 -3.29 1.33 8.44
C CYS A 117 -3.67 2.19 9.64
N PHE A 118 -3.14 3.40 9.68
CA PHE A 118 -3.32 4.33 10.81
C PHE A 118 -3.89 5.65 10.33
N ILE A 119 -4.76 6.23 11.14
CA ILE A 119 -5.22 7.61 10.98
C ILE A 119 -5.04 8.29 12.34
N ASN A 120 -4.28 9.39 12.38
CA ASN A 120 -3.94 10.09 13.63
C ASN A 120 -3.40 9.13 14.69
N ASP A 121 -2.47 8.25 14.27
CA ASP A 121 -1.81 7.26 15.13
C ASP A 121 -2.73 6.17 15.68
N GLU A 122 -3.99 6.12 15.23
CA GLU A 122 -4.92 5.06 15.59
C GLU A 122 -4.96 4.01 14.49
N GLU A 123 -4.74 2.75 14.83
CA GLU A 123 -4.84 1.66 13.85
C GLU A 123 -6.32 1.45 13.50
N ILE A 124 -6.65 1.61 12.22
CA ILE A 124 -8.04 1.49 11.75
C ILE A 124 -8.26 0.24 10.90
N ALA A 125 -7.20 -0.39 10.42
CA ALA A 125 -7.32 -1.59 9.59
C ALA A 125 -6.01 -2.35 9.59
N SER A 126 -6.11 -3.65 9.33
CA SER A 126 -4.94 -4.51 9.16
C SER A 126 -5.30 -5.71 8.30
N CYS A 127 -4.29 -6.31 7.67
CA CYS A 127 -4.47 -7.57 6.97
C CYS A 127 -3.12 -8.24 6.72
N ARG A 128 -3.17 -9.48 6.23
CA ARG A 128 -2.01 -10.14 5.64
C ARG A 128 -2.27 -10.30 4.16
N MET A 129 -1.24 -10.15 3.36
CA MET A 129 -1.36 -10.19 1.92
C MET A 129 -0.22 -11.00 1.34
N LYS A 130 -0.57 -11.92 0.44
CA LYS A 130 0.42 -12.70 -0.30
C LYS A 130 0.60 -12.06 -1.67
N ILE A 131 1.85 -11.76 -2.00
CA ILE A 131 2.20 -11.05 -3.23
C ILE A 131 3.15 -11.92 -4.03
N PHE A 132 2.88 -12.03 -5.33
CA PHE A 132 3.76 -12.72 -6.28
C PHE A 132 4.48 -11.68 -7.12
N LEU A 133 5.81 -11.78 -7.19
CA LEU A 133 6.59 -10.91 -8.05
C LEU A 133 6.89 -11.65 -9.34
N GLN A 134 6.68 -10.98 -10.47
CA GLN A 134 6.99 -11.52 -11.79
C GLN A 134 8.50 -11.45 -11.99
N GLN A 135 9.07 -12.58 -12.31
CA GLN A 135 10.51 -12.66 -12.56
C GLN A 135 10.87 -12.22 -13.97
#